data_ef474032fbe4e5478a1cd3f8b17c22b3
#
_entry.id   ef474032fbe4e5478a1cd3f8b17c22b3
#
_cell.length_a   1.000
_cell.length_b   1.000
_cell.length_c   1.000
_cell.angle_alpha   90.00
_cell.angle_beta   90.00
_cell.angle_gamma   90.00
#
_symmetry.space_group_name_H-M   'P 1'
#
loop_
_entity.id
_entity.type
_entity.pdbx_description
1 polymer ?
#
loop_
_entity_poly.entity_id
_entity_poly.type
_entity_poly.pdbx_seq_one_letter_code
_entity_poly.pdbx_strand_id
1 'polypeptide(L)'
;MILPFLQYCGKKVKTLLLKITGTNHILGHRLWAKDFPQSTEVIHTQYLIVGGGVSGLSACRFFSQNNEHDYLLLEMEDHLGGNSSNGQNSFSKFPLGAHYLPLPNKENSEIIEFLTECGICQGIEENGEPILDEYQMTFPQQERLFYKNSWQNDVVPQKGISVEIQNELNHFFRMMNDFRQKKDTLGNYWFAIPVHDSSRENEAMKLEKTLFKDWLQEHHFQSEELLWLLDYSCRDDYGLGIDYVSAWAGIHYFAGRKNNWSTKYKDQVFTWPEGNARLTQHFSKYIKEKSLTKHLVFDVKINDKVEVQCFDNAQKKTKTIIAEKVLFATPQFVNERILNNRNAKSFQYVPWLLTTIILKNEFGGDEELAWDNVIYGSSGLGYIYDQHQNINQVLGEKVITYYKSFSTNDCKKARKKLYSMKEAELKTLVLEDLKKAHPLIEDFILEMQFHKIGHAMIAPVPNQIFGEDTRLAKESLDGKIFFAHSDLSGISIFEEAFYQGIRTAKQML
;
A
#
# COMPACT_ATOMS: atom_id res chain seq x y z
N MET A 1 -64.20 34.33 -5.81
CA MET A 1 -63.28 33.69 -6.76
C MET A 1 -61.87 33.71 -6.12
N ILE A 2 -61.52 32.63 -5.46
CA ILE A 2 -60.22 32.52 -4.72
C ILE A 2 -59.39 31.53 -5.52
N LEU A 3 -58.30 32.02 -6.15
CA LEU A 3 -57.30 31.23 -6.83
C LEU A 3 -56.39 30.55 -5.80
N PRO A 4 -56.13 29.26 -5.86
CA PRO A 4 -55.10 28.64 -5.02
C PRO A 4 -53.72 28.89 -5.58
N PHE A 5 -52.82 29.46 -4.77
CA PHE A 5 -51.39 29.55 -4.99
C PHE A 5 -50.82 28.10 -4.92
N LEU A 6 -50.45 27.56 -6.07
CA LEU A 6 -49.57 26.41 -6.14
C LEU A 6 -48.15 26.82 -5.78
N GLN A 7 -47.72 26.56 -4.54
CA GLN A 7 -46.31 26.60 -4.18
C GLN A 7 -45.60 25.42 -4.88
N TYR A 8 -44.86 25.77 -5.91
CA TYR A 8 -43.88 24.87 -6.51
C TYR A 8 -42.72 24.71 -5.51
N CYS A 9 -42.73 23.65 -4.72
CA CYS A 9 -41.57 23.19 -3.95
C CYS A 9 -40.53 22.66 -4.94
N GLY A 10 -39.71 23.54 -5.47
CA GLY A 10 -38.52 23.18 -6.23
C GLY A 10 -37.58 22.42 -5.28
N LYS A 11 -37.54 21.09 -5.36
CA LYS A 11 -36.46 20.32 -4.79
C LYS A 11 -35.17 20.86 -5.39
N LYS A 12 -34.38 21.61 -4.59
CA LYS A 12 -32.99 21.91 -4.94
C LYS A 12 -32.30 20.58 -5.18
N VAL A 13 -32.04 20.25 -6.44
CA VAL A 13 -31.18 19.10 -6.79
C VAL A 13 -29.84 19.43 -6.16
N LYS A 14 -29.52 18.76 -5.05
CA LYS A 14 -28.23 18.91 -4.39
C LYS A 14 -27.21 18.34 -5.37
N THR A 15 -26.42 19.20 -6.02
CA THR A 15 -25.40 18.75 -6.99
C THR A 15 -24.40 17.89 -6.21
N LEU A 16 -24.23 16.64 -6.66
CA LEU A 16 -23.25 15.71 -6.11
C LEU A 16 -21.85 16.31 -6.29
N LEU A 17 -21.11 16.44 -5.21
CA LEU A 17 -19.73 16.92 -5.25
C LEU A 17 -18.79 15.80 -5.70
N LEU A 18 -18.11 16.01 -6.82
CA LEU A 18 -17.09 15.10 -7.36
C LEU A 18 -15.74 15.80 -7.36
N LYS A 19 -14.69 15.13 -6.88
CA LYS A 19 -13.35 15.69 -6.78
C LYS A 19 -12.30 14.68 -7.22
N ILE A 20 -11.36 15.08 -8.07
CA ILE A 20 -10.17 14.28 -8.41
C ILE A 20 -8.98 14.78 -7.62
N THR A 21 -8.26 13.85 -7.01
CA THR A 21 -6.96 14.04 -6.36
C THR A 21 -5.96 12.99 -6.87
N GLY A 22 -4.73 13.03 -6.42
CA GLY A 22 -3.70 12.06 -6.79
C GLY A 22 -2.32 12.59 -6.47
N THR A 23 -1.31 11.78 -6.75
CA THR A 23 0.09 12.17 -6.63
C THR A 23 0.42 13.36 -7.54
N ASN A 24 1.39 14.19 -7.17
CA ASN A 24 1.79 15.38 -7.93
C ASN A 24 2.58 15.01 -9.19
N HIS A 25 1.92 14.28 -10.09
CA HIS A 25 2.53 13.84 -11.35
C HIS A 25 2.98 15.00 -12.26
N ILE A 26 2.34 16.17 -12.15
CA ILE A 26 2.73 17.37 -12.92
C ILE A 26 4.14 17.80 -12.53
N LEU A 27 4.43 17.89 -11.23
CA LEU A 27 5.77 18.20 -10.75
C LEU A 27 6.76 17.07 -11.09
N GLY A 28 6.40 15.82 -10.84
CA GLY A 28 7.24 14.66 -11.14
C GLY A 28 7.60 14.55 -12.62
N HIS A 29 6.68 14.89 -13.52
CA HIS A 29 6.94 14.86 -14.97
C HIS A 29 7.95 15.92 -15.45
N ARG A 30 8.25 16.94 -14.66
CA ARG A 30 9.34 17.87 -15.00
C ARG A 30 10.72 17.19 -15.06
N LEU A 31 10.88 16.00 -14.50
CA LEU A 31 12.09 15.18 -14.65
C LEU A 31 12.40 14.83 -16.12
N TRP A 32 11.45 14.91 -17.05
CA TRP A 32 11.68 14.71 -18.48
C TRP A 32 12.28 15.96 -19.14
N ALA A 33 11.73 17.13 -18.83
CA ALA A 33 12.19 18.40 -19.40
C ALA A 33 13.46 18.93 -18.74
N LYS A 34 13.64 18.64 -17.45
CA LYS A 34 14.73 19.16 -16.59
C LYS A 34 14.90 20.68 -16.70
N ASP A 35 13.78 21.41 -16.85
CA ASP A 35 13.70 22.86 -17.04
C ASP A 35 13.74 23.61 -15.69
N PHE A 36 14.80 23.42 -14.92
CA PHE A 36 14.95 24.01 -13.59
C PHE A 36 15.89 25.21 -13.63
N PRO A 37 15.63 26.27 -12.83
CA PRO A 37 16.53 27.42 -12.72
C PRO A 37 17.86 27.00 -12.09
N GLN A 38 18.90 27.82 -12.26
CA GLN A 38 20.18 27.60 -11.60
C GLN A 38 20.03 27.65 -10.07
N SER A 39 20.87 26.89 -9.38
CA SER A 39 20.88 26.87 -7.92
C SER A 39 21.26 28.22 -7.32
N THR A 40 20.54 28.63 -6.29
CA THR A 40 20.74 29.90 -5.58
C THR A 40 21.14 29.72 -4.12
N GLU A 41 21.14 28.47 -3.63
CA GLU A 41 21.38 28.13 -2.23
C GLU A 41 22.15 26.80 -2.16
N VAL A 42 23.08 26.68 -1.22
CA VAL A 42 23.83 25.45 -0.93
C VAL A 42 23.58 25.05 0.52
N ILE A 43 23.21 23.78 0.73
CA ILE A 43 22.99 23.18 2.03
C ILE A 43 23.96 21.99 2.18
N HIS A 44 24.56 21.83 3.35
CA HIS A 44 25.43 20.71 3.67
C HIS A 44 24.77 19.78 4.69
N THR A 45 24.95 18.47 4.52
CA THR A 45 24.51 17.44 5.47
C THR A 45 25.40 16.21 5.33
N GLN A 46 25.51 15.40 6.38
CA GLN A 46 26.23 14.14 6.32
C GLN A 46 25.44 13.11 5.50
N TYR A 47 24.15 12.95 5.79
CA TYR A 47 23.27 12.01 5.09
C TYR A 47 22.09 12.74 4.45
N LEU A 48 21.89 12.52 3.16
CA LEU A 48 20.69 12.99 2.45
C LEU A 48 19.77 11.82 2.15
N ILE A 49 18.50 11.94 2.54
CA ILE A 49 17.45 10.98 2.24
C ILE A 49 16.51 11.60 1.20
N VAL A 50 16.32 10.93 0.06
CA VAL A 50 15.43 11.35 -1.03
C VAL A 50 14.22 10.44 -1.07
N GLY A 51 13.04 10.97 -0.71
CA GLY A 51 11.78 10.26 -0.60
C GLY A 51 11.31 10.09 0.84
N GLY A 52 10.15 10.66 1.14
CA GLY A 52 9.52 10.69 2.46
C GLY A 52 8.48 9.58 2.67
N GLY A 53 8.56 8.47 1.92
CA GLY A 53 7.79 7.26 2.16
C GLY A 53 8.33 6.44 3.34
N VAL A 54 7.72 5.30 3.63
CA VAL A 54 8.08 4.44 4.78
C VAL A 54 9.57 4.09 4.81
N SER A 55 10.20 3.80 3.66
CA SER A 55 11.64 3.48 3.59
C SER A 55 12.53 4.64 4.04
N GLY A 56 12.26 5.85 3.56
CA GLY A 56 13.03 7.04 3.98
C GLY A 56 12.81 7.39 5.44
N LEU A 57 11.57 7.28 5.92
CA LEU A 57 11.19 7.56 7.31
C LEU A 57 11.82 6.56 8.29
N SER A 58 11.82 5.27 7.94
CA SER A 58 12.45 4.23 8.78
C SER A 58 13.99 4.37 8.81
N ALA A 59 14.61 4.83 7.71
CA ALA A 59 16.03 5.17 7.69
C ALA A 59 16.35 6.34 8.63
N CYS A 60 15.53 7.41 8.62
CA CYS A 60 15.69 8.54 9.55
C CYS A 60 15.54 8.11 11.02
N ARG A 61 14.56 7.22 11.31
CA ARG A 61 14.43 6.62 12.64
C ARG A 61 15.71 5.88 13.04
N PHE A 62 16.22 5.03 12.17
CA PHE A 62 17.43 4.25 12.42
C PHE A 62 18.65 5.16 12.69
N PHE A 63 18.89 6.19 11.86
CA PHE A 63 19.96 7.16 12.11
C PHE A 63 19.82 7.82 13.48
N SER A 64 18.62 8.32 13.80
CA SER A 64 18.37 8.98 15.08
C SER A 64 18.62 8.07 16.29
N GLN A 65 18.21 6.78 16.21
CA GLN A 65 18.45 5.78 17.27
C GLN A 65 19.93 5.41 17.43
N ASN A 66 20.74 5.60 16.39
CA ASN A 66 22.19 5.37 16.43
C ASN A 66 22.99 6.67 16.67
N ASN A 67 22.36 7.73 17.21
CA ASN A 67 22.94 9.03 17.49
C ASN A 67 23.48 9.78 16.28
N GLU A 68 23.06 9.42 15.08
CA GLU A 68 23.35 10.17 13.86
C GLU A 68 22.26 11.21 13.67
N HIS A 69 22.63 12.48 13.78
CA HIS A 69 21.67 13.59 13.76
C HIS A 69 21.86 14.56 12.60
N ASP A 70 22.94 14.44 11.83
CA ASP A 70 23.20 15.26 10.63
C ASP A 70 22.64 14.58 9.39
N TYR A 71 21.32 14.59 9.26
CA TYR A 71 20.62 14.14 8.07
C TYR A 71 19.51 15.10 7.66
N LEU A 72 19.23 15.11 6.35
CA LEU A 72 18.14 15.87 5.73
C LEU A 72 17.28 14.96 4.86
N LEU A 73 15.97 15.08 4.94
CA LEU A 73 15.02 14.35 4.10
C LEU A 73 14.33 15.30 3.12
N LEU A 74 14.32 14.94 1.83
CA LEU A 74 13.59 15.66 0.77
C LEU A 74 12.40 14.83 0.29
N GLU A 75 11.24 15.49 0.17
CA GLU A 75 10.01 14.90 -0.36
C GLU A 75 9.39 15.81 -1.44
N MET A 76 8.97 15.21 -2.56
CA MET A 76 8.35 15.92 -3.68
C MET A 76 6.92 16.39 -3.36
N GLU A 77 6.14 15.58 -2.64
CA GLU A 77 4.79 15.90 -2.23
C GLU A 77 4.79 16.99 -1.14
N ASP A 78 3.62 17.49 -0.78
CA ASP A 78 3.48 18.45 0.32
C ASP A 78 3.30 17.79 1.69
N HIS A 79 3.33 16.47 1.72
CA HIS A 79 3.20 15.62 2.90
C HIS A 79 4.15 14.43 2.84
N LEU A 80 4.36 13.79 3.98
CA LEU A 80 5.17 12.58 4.11
C LEU A 80 4.26 11.34 4.19
N GLY A 81 4.84 10.15 4.05
CA GLY A 81 4.17 8.86 4.19
C GLY A 81 4.09 8.06 2.89
N GLY A 82 4.22 8.69 1.72
CA GLY A 82 4.07 8.00 0.44
C GLY A 82 2.69 7.32 0.32
N ASN A 83 2.63 6.03 -0.01
CA ASN A 83 1.37 5.27 -0.07
C ASN A 83 0.72 5.03 1.32
N SER A 84 1.40 5.36 2.42
CA SER A 84 0.87 5.34 3.78
C SER A 84 0.50 6.76 4.24
N SER A 85 -0.17 7.53 3.38
CA SER A 85 -0.70 8.85 3.65
C SER A 85 -2.23 8.84 3.77
N ASN A 86 -2.80 9.92 4.29
CA ASN A 86 -4.24 10.05 4.48
C ASN A 86 -4.80 11.37 3.96
N GLY A 87 -6.09 11.35 3.66
CA GLY A 87 -6.93 12.53 3.55
C GLY A 87 -7.77 12.73 4.81
N GLN A 88 -8.52 13.83 4.82
CA GLN A 88 -9.48 14.14 5.87
C GLN A 88 -10.66 14.92 5.29
N ASN A 89 -11.86 14.61 5.75
CA ASN A 89 -13.08 15.39 5.52
C ASN A 89 -13.67 15.82 6.87
N SER A 90 -14.88 16.39 6.85
CA SER A 90 -15.56 16.85 8.07
C SER A 90 -16.06 15.72 8.97
N PHE A 91 -16.08 14.47 8.49
CA PHE A 91 -16.67 13.32 9.20
C PHE A 91 -15.62 12.31 9.67
N SER A 92 -14.53 12.12 8.88
CA SER A 92 -13.47 11.19 9.20
C SER A 92 -12.16 11.56 8.51
N LYS A 93 -11.06 11.01 9.01
CA LYS A 93 -9.88 10.75 8.19
C LYS A 93 -10.17 9.53 7.31
N PHE A 94 -9.39 9.35 6.25
CA PHE A 94 -9.49 8.20 5.34
C PHE A 94 -8.13 7.92 4.68
N PRO A 95 -7.81 6.65 4.34
CA PRO A 95 -6.54 6.32 3.72
C PRO A 95 -6.45 6.79 2.27
N LEU A 96 -5.26 7.19 1.84
CA LEU A 96 -4.92 7.48 0.43
C LEU A 96 -4.03 6.39 -0.18
N GLY A 97 -4.00 5.20 0.41
CA GLY A 97 -3.24 4.03 -0.01
C GLY A 97 -3.39 2.91 1.00
N ALA A 98 -2.29 2.51 1.64
CA ALA A 98 -2.28 1.43 2.61
C ALA A 98 -3.16 1.73 3.84
N HIS A 99 -4.03 0.80 4.20
CA HIS A 99 -5.06 1.03 5.21
C HIS A 99 -5.00 0.09 6.41
N TYR A 100 -4.14 -0.92 6.40
CA TYR A 100 -3.96 -1.84 7.52
C TYR A 100 -2.52 -2.37 7.61
N LEU A 101 -2.19 -2.95 8.76
CA LEU A 101 -0.97 -3.72 8.97
C LEU A 101 -1.36 -5.03 9.67
N PRO A 102 -1.14 -6.20 9.06
CA PRO A 102 -1.30 -7.47 9.74
C PRO A 102 -0.29 -7.64 10.89
N LEU A 103 -0.58 -8.55 11.81
CA LEU A 103 0.34 -8.84 12.91
C LEU A 103 1.68 -9.34 12.34
N PRO A 104 2.82 -8.80 12.81
CA PRO A 104 4.14 -9.25 12.38
C PRO A 104 4.42 -10.68 12.84
N ASN A 105 5.42 -11.34 12.23
CA ASN A 105 5.95 -12.57 12.77
C ASN A 105 6.75 -12.25 14.06
N LYS A 106 6.77 -13.16 15.03
CA LYS A 106 7.48 -12.94 16.30
C LYS A 106 8.99 -12.72 16.13
N GLU A 107 9.54 -13.17 15.02
CA GLU A 107 10.93 -13.01 14.65
C GLU A 107 11.26 -11.58 14.16
N ASN A 108 10.24 -10.79 13.83
CA ASN A 108 10.40 -9.44 13.29
C ASN A 108 10.59 -8.38 14.39
N SER A 109 11.69 -8.47 15.12
CA SER A 109 11.97 -7.65 16.32
C SER A 109 11.93 -6.15 16.06
N GLU A 110 12.49 -5.67 14.94
CA GLU A 110 12.55 -4.23 14.63
C GLU A 110 11.17 -3.60 14.40
N ILE A 111 10.25 -4.32 13.74
CA ILE A 111 8.89 -3.79 13.55
C ILE A 111 8.07 -3.92 14.85
N ILE A 112 8.27 -4.97 15.65
CA ILE A 112 7.64 -5.11 16.97
C ILE A 112 8.08 -3.98 17.89
N GLU A 113 9.37 -3.64 17.91
CA GLU A 113 9.91 -2.47 18.63
C GLU A 113 9.23 -1.17 18.15
N PHE A 114 9.11 -1.00 16.85
CA PHE A 114 8.42 0.17 16.28
C PHE A 114 6.94 0.23 16.69
N LEU A 115 6.22 -0.89 16.69
CA LEU A 115 4.84 -0.96 17.17
C LEU A 115 4.71 -0.66 18.66
N THR A 116 5.73 -1.04 19.43
CA THR A 116 5.83 -0.67 20.87
C THR A 116 6.01 0.83 21.04
N GLU A 117 6.88 1.45 20.24
CA GLU A 117 7.05 2.92 20.23
C GLU A 117 5.76 3.66 19.82
N CYS A 118 4.95 3.06 18.97
CA CYS A 118 3.65 3.60 18.55
C CYS A 118 2.56 3.43 19.63
N GLY A 119 2.84 2.71 20.72
CA GLY A 119 1.87 2.39 21.77
C GLY A 119 0.86 1.31 21.37
N ILE A 120 1.14 0.57 20.30
CA ILE A 120 0.29 -0.53 19.80
C ILE A 120 0.56 -1.81 20.59
N CYS A 121 1.83 -2.16 20.79
CA CYS A 121 2.24 -3.21 21.70
C CYS A 121 2.63 -2.56 23.05
N GLN A 122 1.90 -2.88 24.10
CA GLN A 122 2.06 -2.29 25.42
C GLN A 122 2.93 -3.13 26.36
N GLY A 123 3.27 -4.36 25.95
CA GLY A 123 4.09 -5.29 26.71
C GLY A 123 3.92 -6.73 26.25
N ILE A 124 4.48 -7.65 27.03
CA ILE A 124 4.38 -9.09 26.81
C ILE A 124 3.89 -9.73 28.12
N GLU A 125 2.88 -10.59 28.05
CA GLU A 125 2.40 -11.38 29.19
C GLU A 125 3.41 -12.45 29.61
N GLU A 126 3.24 -13.04 30.82
CA GLU A 126 4.11 -14.12 31.32
C GLU A 126 4.15 -15.36 30.43
N ASN A 127 3.06 -15.63 29.69
CA ASN A 127 2.94 -16.73 28.72
C ASN A 127 3.59 -16.41 27.34
N GLY A 128 4.13 -15.20 27.16
CA GLY A 128 4.75 -14.74 25.92
C GLY A 128 3.79 -14.10 24.90
N GLU A 129 2.50 -13.97 25.21
CA GLU A 129 1.52 -13.27 24.36
C GLU A 129 1.75 -11.75 24.44
N PRO A 130 1.63 -11.02 23.30
CA PRO A 130 1.70 -9.57 23.30
C PRO A 130 0.44 -8.96 23.94
N ILE A 131 0.64 -7.91 24.73
CA ILE A 131 -0.43 -7.04 25.21
C ILE A 131 -0.63 -5.97 24.15
N LEU A 132 -1.69 -6.09 23.36
CA LEU A 132 -1.98 -5.17 22.26
C LEU A 132 -3.10 -4.20 22.63
N ASP A 133 -3.04 -2.98 22.11
CA ASP A 133 -4.11 -2.00 22.20
C ASP A 133 -5.25 -2.39 21.24
N GLU A 134 -6.29 -3.00 21.77
CA GLU A 134 -7.44 -3.48 21.00
C GLU A 134 -8.19 -2.35 20.26
N TYR A 135 -8.08 -1.09 20.70
CA TYR A 135 -8.65 0.07 20.02
C TYR A 135 -7.91 0.43 18.71
N GLN A 136 -6.75 -0.14 18.48
CA GLN A 136 -5.96 0.02 17.25
C GLN A 136 -6.03 -1.20 16.33
N MET A 137 -6.99 -2.08 16.57
CA MET A 137 -7.22 -3.31 15.81
C MET A 137 -8.61 -3.35 15.23
N THR A 138 -8.82 -4.22 14.25
CA THR A 138 -10.16 -4.60 13.83
C THR A 138 -10.88 -5.37 14.93
N PHE A 139 -12.21 -5.26 14.97
CA PHE A 139 -13.07 -6.08 15.82
C PHE A 139 -14.22 -6.66 14.99
N PRO A 140 -14.98 -7.66 15.49
CA PRO A 140 -16.09 -8.25 14.76
C PRO A 140 -17.18 -7.19 14.45
N GLN A 141 -17.62 -7.10 13.24
CA GLN A 141 -17.37 -7.89 12.04
C GLN A 141 -16.18 -7.36 11.24
N GLN A 142 -15.08 -8.13 11.13
CA GLN A 142 -13.88 -7.66 10.44
C GLN A 142 -14.07 -7.65 8.93
N GLU A 143 -14.46 -8.78 8.35
CA GLU A 143 -14.59 -8.96 6.90
C GLU A 143 -15.93 -9.58 6.53
N ARG A 144 -16.49 -9.21 5.37
CA ARG A 144 -17.65 -9.86 4.80
C ARG A 144 -17.60 -9.90 3.28
N LEU A 145 -18.21 -10.95 2.72
CA LEU A 145 -18.29 -11.16 1.28
C LEU A 145 -19.73 -11.10 0.81
N PHE A 146 -20.03 -10.26 -0.19
CA PHE A 146 -21.28 -10.34 -0.93
C PHE A 146 -21.19 -11.43 -1.98
N TYR A 147 -21.86 -12.56 -1.74
CA TYR A 147 -21.82 -13.74 -2.59
C TYR A 147 -23.23 -14.33 -2.72
N LYS A 148 -23.61 -14.74 -3.94
CA LYS A 148 -24.95 -15.28 -4.22
C LYS A 148 -26.10 -14.42 -3.64
N ASN A 149 -26.05 -13.10 -3.93
CA ASN A 149 -27.03 -12.09 -3.54
C ASN A 149 -27.23 -11.92 -2.03
N SER A 150 -26.26 -12.21 -1.22
CA SER A 150 -26.30 -11.95 0.23
C SER A 150 -24.91 -11.84 0.82
N TRP A 151 -24.83 -11.14 1.95
CA TRP A 151 -23.61 -11.07 2.74
C TRP A 151 -23.36 -12.37 3.52
N GLN A 152 -22.11 -12.76 3.62
CA GLN A 152 -21.60 -13.78 4.53
C GLN A 152 -20.38 -13.22 5.28
N ASN A 153 -20.10 -13.77 6.47
CA ASN A 153 -18.88 -13.47 7.19
C ASN A 153 -17.70 -14.14 6.47
N ASP A 154 -16.52 -13.51 6.56
CA ASP A 154 -15.30 -13.98 5.91
C ASP A 154 -15.30 -13.81 4.38
N VAL A 155 -14.14 -13.59 3.81
CA VAL A 155 -13.92 -13.40 2.36
C VAL A 155 -13.90 -14.73 1.60
N VAL A 156 -13.68 -15.85 2.28
CA VAL A 156 -13.69 -17.19 1.68
C VAL A 156 -15.12 -17.60 1.32
N PRO A 157 -15.45 -17.89 0.04
CA PRO A 157 -16.79 -18.34 -0.33
C PRO A 157 -17.20 -19.61 0.43
N GLN A 158 -18.32 -19.56 1.14
CA GLN A 158 -18.85 -20.68 1.95
C GLN A 158 -20.29 -21.02 1.59
N LYS A 159 -21.11 -20.01 1.28
CA LYS A 159 -22.54 -20.16 1.10
C LYS A 159 -22.88 -20.93 -0.18
N GLY A 160 -23.49 -22.12 -0.03
CA GLY A 160 -24.01 -22.90 -1.17
C GLY A 160 -22.93 -23.38 -2.15
N ILE A 161 -21.70 -23.59 -1.70
CA ILE A 161 -20.65 -24.28 -2.45
C ILE A 161 -20.86 -25.79 -2.33
N SER A 162 -20.34 -26.55 -3.31
CA SER A 162 -20.39 -28.02 -3.25
C SER A 162 -19.31 -28.58 -2.31
N VAL A 163 -19.44 -29.86 -1.95
CA VAL A 163 -18.45 -30.56 -1.12
C VAL A 163 -17.10 -30.64 -1.83
N GLU A 164 -17.12 -30.77 -3.14
CA GLU A 164 -15.90 -30.83 -3.97
C GLU A 164 -15.13 -29.50 -3.88
N ILE A 165 -15.81 -28.36 -4.02
CA ILE A 165 -15.23 -27.03 -3.88
C ILE A 165 -14.69 -26.82 -2.45
N GLN A 166 -15.46 -27.22 -1.43
CA GLN A 166 -14.99 -27.13 -0.04
C GLN A 166 -13.73 -27.97 0.20
N ASN A 167 -13.67 -29.18 -0.39
CA ASN A 167 -12.50 -30.03 -0.30
C ASN A 167 -11.27 -29.42 -1.00
N GLU A 168 -11.46 -28.79 -2.15
CA GLU A 168 -10.40 -28.09 -2.90
C GLU A 168 -9.86 -26.87 -2.10
N LEU A 169 -10.75 -26.05 -1.54
CA LEU A 169 -10.37 -24.94 -0.63
C LEU A 169 -9.56 -25.46 0.57
N ASN A 170 -10.06 -26.50 1.24
CA ASN A 170 -9.39 -27.13 2.37
C ASN A 170 -8.02 -27.72 1.99
N HIS A 171 -7.90 -28.30 0.79
CA HIS A 171 -6.64 -28.81 0.29
C HIS A 171 -5.63 -27.69 0.05
N PHE A 172 -6.05 -26.61 -0.62
CA PHE A 172 -5.22 -25.44 -0.84
C PHE A 172 -4.69 -24.85 0.48
N PHE A 173 -5.58 -24.58 1.45
CA PHE A 173 -5.15 -24.00 2.73
C PHE A 173 -4.23 -24.91 3.55
N ARG A 174 -4.41 -26.23 3.48
CA ARG A 174 -3.44 -27.17 4.09
C ARG A 174 -2.07 -27.05 3.43
N MET A 175 -2.02 -27.00 2.11
CA MET A 175 -0.76 -26.82 1.37
C MET A 175 -0.08 -25.50 1.71
N MET A 176 -0.86 -24.40 1.83
CA MET A 176 -0.33 -23.09 2.25
C MET A 176 0.21 -23.13 3.68
N ASN A 177 -0.43 -23.88 4.58
CA ASN A 177 0.08 -24.07 5.93
C ASN A 177 1.39 -24.85 5.97
N ASP A 178 1.54 -25.86 5.11
CA ASP A 178 2.81 -26.59 4.97
C ASP A 178 3.91 -25.67 4.45
N PHE A 179 3.63 -24.85 3.43
CA PHE A 179 4.57 -23.84 2.95
C PHE A 179 4.92 -22.79 4.00
N ARG A 180 3.97 -22.41 4.87
CA ARG A 180 4.21 -21.45 5.97
C ARG A 180 5.30 -21.93 6.93
N GLN A 181 5.39 -23.23 7.15
CA GLN A 181 6.38 -23.85 8.05
C GLN A 181 7.63 -24.32 7.32
N LYS A 182 7.62 -24.35 5.98
CA LYS A 182 8.71 -24.93 5.19
C LYS A 182 9.99 -24.11 5.32
N LYS A 183 11.09 -24.81 5.65
CA LYS A 183 12.42 -24.23 5.79
C LYS A 183 13.40 -24.93 4.86
N ASP A 184 14.46 -24.23 4.51
CA ASP A 184 15.60 -24.76 3.79
C ASP A 184 16.57 -25.51 4.73
N THR A 185 17.62 -26.06 4.14
CA THR A 185 18.66 -26.80 4.87
C THR A 185 19.46 -25.92 5.85
N LEU A 186 19.40 -24.60 5.69
CA LEU A 186 20.04 -23.61 6.58
C LEU A 186 19.09 -23.12 7.68
N GLY A 187 17.82 -23.55 7.65
CA GLY A 187 16.80 -23.14 8.61
C GLY A 187 16.03 -21.88 8.23
N ASN A 188 16.27 -21.30 7.06
CA ASN A 188 15.53 -20.13 6.58
C ASN A 188 14.14 -20.55 6.06
N TYR A 189 13.10 -19.80 6.36
CA TYR A 189 11.79 -20.02 5.76
C TYR A 189 11.80 -19.83 4.25
N TRP A 190 11.04 -20.64 3.51
CA TRP A 190 10.87 -20.45 2.06
C TRP A 190 10.21 -19.11 1.76
N PHE A 191 9.29 -18.69 2.61
CA PHE A 191 8.54 -17.44 2.50
C PHE A 191 8.68 -16.67 3.81
N ALA A 192 9.43 -15.60 3.82
CA ALA A 192 9.62 -14.75 4.99
C ALA A 192 9.17 -13.31 4.71
N ILE A 193 8.87 -12.59 5.77
CA ILE A 193 8.77 -11.14 5.81
C ILE A 193 9.84 -10.67 6.82
N PRO A 194 10.82 -9.88 6.40
CA PRO A 194 11.03 -9.38 5.03
C PRO A 194 11.48 -10.48 4.04
N VAL A 195 11.19 -10.25 2.77
CA VAL A 195 11.56 -11.14 1.63
C VAL A 195 13.05 -11.47 1.59
N HIS A 196 13.88 -10.55 2.09
CA HIS A 196 15.33 -10.75 2.16
C HIS A 196 15.72 -12.03 2.92
N ASP A 197 14.97 -12.38 3.95
CA ASP A 197 15.25 -13.51 4.84
C ASP A 197 14.66 -14.83 4.30
N SER A 198 14.04 -14.79 3.13
CA SER A 198 13.50 -15.99 2.46
C SER A 198 14.62 -16.83 1.86
N SER A 199 14.39 -18.14 1.85
CA SER A 199 15.28 -19.15 1.24
C SER A 199 15.57 -18.86 -0.23
N ARG A 200 16.79 -19.22 -0.65
CA ARG A 200 17.25 -19.17 -2.06
C ARG A 200 17.47 -20.57 -2.63
N GLU A 201 16.90 -21.60 -2.03
CA GLU A 201 16.96 -22.94 -2.59
C GLU A 201 16.35 -23.01 -3.99
N ASN A 202 16.90 -23.89 -4.85
CA ASN A 202 16.51 -23.96 -6.27
C ASN A 202 15.02 -24.19 -6.47
N GLU A 203 14.37 -24.99 -5.60
CA GLU A 203 12.93 -25.25 -5.70
C GLU A 203 12.09 -24.03 -5.35
N ALA A 204 12.46 -23.26 -4.32
CA ALA A 204 11.82 -21.99 -4.00
C ALA A 204 12.00 -20.98 -5.15
N MET A 205 13.19 -20.96 -5.76
CA MET A 205 13.53 -20.09 -6.88
C MET A 205 12.80 -20.46 -8.18
N LYS A 206 12.37 -21.73 -8.35
CA LYS A 206 11.52 -22.15 -9.49
C LYS A 206 10.14 -21.51 -9.39
N LEU A 207 9.56 -21.41 -8.19
CA LEU A 207 8.25 -20.78 -7.96
C LEU A 207 8.25 -19.32 -8.39
N GLU A 208 9.36 -18.61 -8.20
CA GLU A 208 9.50 -17.21 -8.60
C GLU A 208 9.52 -17.01 -10.12
N LYS A 209 9.90 -18.05 -10.87
CA LYS A 209 9.95 -18.05 -12.35
C LYS A 209 8.67 -18.53 -13.01
N THR A 210 7.78 -19.17 -12.25
CA THR A 210 6.52 -19.76 -12.71
C THR A 210 5.38 -18.79 -12.45
N LEU A 211 4.43 -18.65 -13.38
CA LEU A 211 3.18 -17.93 -13.13
C LEU A 211 2.35 -18.65 -12.08
N PHE A 212 1.67 -17.91 -11.22
CA PHE A 212 0.83 -18.53 -10.18
C PHE A 212 -0.30 -19.35 -10.78
N LYS A 213 -0.91 -18.87 -11.85
CA LYS A 213 -1.94 -19.63 -12.60
C LYS A 213 -1.42 -20.97 -13.11
N ASP A 214 -0.22 -21.01 -13.68
CA ASP A 214 0.35 -22.24 -14.21
C ASP A 214 0.62 -23.24 -13.07
N TRP A 215 1.14 -22.75 -11.94
CA TRP A 215 1.35 -23.54 -10.74
C TRP A 215 0.03 -24.12 -10.20
N LEU A 216 -1.05 -23.31 -10.17
CA LEU A 216 -2.38 -23.77 -9.75
C LEU A 216 -2.91 -24.89 -10.66
N GLN A 217 -2.73 -24.76 -11.96
CA GLN A 217 -3.12 -25.79 -12.94
C GLN A 217 -2.31 -27.09 -12.76
N GLU A 218 -1.00 -26.99 -12.56
CA GLU A 218 -0.13 -28.16 -12.27
C GLU A 218 -0.55 -28.91 -11.01
N HIS A 219 -1.13 -28.20 -10.03
CA HIS A 219 -1.63 -28.77 -8.78
C HIS A 219 -3.13 -29.09 -8.80
N HIS A 220 -3.76 -29.02 -9.97
CA HIS A 220 -5.17 -29.35 -10.21
C HIS A 220 -6.19 -28.51 -9.45
N PHE A 221 -5.85 -27.28 -9.10
CA PHE A 221 -6.77 -26.27 -8.56
C PHE A 221 -7.57 -25.63 -9.71
N GLN A 222 -8.91 -25.75 -9.69
CA GLN A 222 -9.75 -25.35 -10.82
C GLN A 222 -11.12 -24.79 -10.48
N SER A 223 -11.58 -24.86 -9.20
CA SER A 223 -12.87 -24.31 -8.83
C SER A 223 -12.90 -22.79 -8.97
N GLU A 224 -14.01 -22.28 -9.49
CA GLU A 224 -14.18 -20.84 -9.75
C GLU A 224 -14.05 -20.03 -8.47
N GLU A 225 -14.60 -20.52 -7.36
CA GLU A 225 -14.58 -19.86 -6.06
C GLU A 225 -13.14 -19.75 -5.51
N LEU A 226 -12.34 -20.81 -5.63
CA LEU A 226 -10.94 -20.77 -5.19
C LEU A 226 -10.13 -19.83 -6.09
N LEU A 227 -10.22 -19.99 -7.41
CA LEU A 227 -9.47 -19.14 -8.35
C LEU A 227 -9.83 -17.65 -8.19
N TRP A 228 -11.13 -17.34 -7.94
CA TRP A 228 -11.57 -16.00 -7.63
C TRP A 228 -10.92 -15.46 -6.35
N LEU A 229 -10.92 -16.26 -5.27
CA LEU A 229 -10.31 -15.89 -3.99
C LEU A 229 -8.82 -15.57 -4.16
N LEU A 230 -8.10 -16.43 -4.90
CA LEU A 230 -6.66 -16.25 -5.13
C LEU A 230 -6.36 -15.04 -6.02
N ASP A 231 -7.18 -14.81 -7.04
CA ASP A 231 -7.08 -13.62 -7.88
C ASP A 231 -7.35 -12.33 -7.07
N TYR A 232 -8.40 -12.35 -6.24
CA TYR A 232 -8.70 -11.26 -5.32
C TYR A 232 -7.51 -10.97 -4.40
N SER A 233 -6.99 -11.99 -3.71
CA SER A 233 -5.85 -11.86 -2.78
C SER A 233 -4.60 -11.29 -3.46
N CYS A 234 -4.28 -11.76 -4.68
CA CYS A 234 -3.15 -11.22 -5.43
C CYS A 234 -3.37 -9.78 -5.90
N ARG A 235 -4.61 -9.41 -6.28
CA ARG A 235 -4.91 -8.03 -6.66
C ARG A 235 -4.88 -7.09 -5.46
N ASP A 236 -5.24 -7.55 -4.29
CA ASP A 236 -5.20 -6.79 -3.05
C ASP A 236 -3.75 -6.46 -2.65
N ASP A 237 -2.90 -7.45 -2.50
CA ASP A 237 -1.51 -7.26 -2.03
C ASP A 237 -0.54 -6.76 -3.13
N TYR A 238 -0.81 -7.06 -4.42
CA TYR A 238 0.14 -6.83 -5.51
C TYR A 238 -0.40 -5.98 -6.65
N GLY A 239 -1.69 -5.70 -6.66
CA GLY A 239 -2.36 -4.99 -7.73
C GLY A 239 -2.61 -5.83 -9.00
N LEU A 240 -1.97 -6.99 -9.17
CA LEU A 240 -2.16 -7.92 -10.28
C LEU A 240 -2.71 -9.26 -9.79
N GLY A 241 -3.60 -9.86 -10.59
CA GLY A 241 -4.17 -11.18 -10.31
C GLY A 241 -3.25 -12.35 -10.68
N ILE A 242 -3.77 -13.56 -10.48
CA ILE A 242 -3.06 -14.86 -10.66
C ILE A 242 -2.47 -15.06 -12.06
N ASP A 243 -3.03 -14.43 -13.09
CA ASP A 243 -2.54 -14.49 -14.48
C ASP A 243 -1.18 -13.81 -14.68
N TYR A 244 -0.71 -12.99 -13.73
CA TYR A 244 0.46 -12.13 -13.91
C TYR A 244 1.52 -12.28 -12.84
N VAL A 245 1.14 -12.59 -11.60
CA VAL A 245 2.09 -12.73 -10.48
C VAL A 245 2.83 -14.05 -10.52
N SER A 246 4.03 -14.10 -9.94
CA SER A 246 4.77 -15.34 -9.77
C SER A 246 4.08 -16.26 -8.75
N ALA A 247 4.29 -17.58 -8.90
CA ALA A 247 3.81 -18.56 -7.93
C ALA A 247 4.42 -18.32 -6.55
N TRP A 248 5.67 -17.87 -6.50
CA TRP A 248 6.29 -17.49 -5.23
C TRP A 248 5.50 -16.39 -4.52
N ALA A 249 5.13 -15.32 -5.23
CA ALA A 249 4.35 -14.23 -4.66
C ALA A 249 2.95 -14.69 -4.23
N GLY A 250 2.24 -15.44 -5.09
CA GLY A 250 0.92 -15.96 -4.77
C GLY A 250 0.91 -16.86 -3.54
N ILE A 251 1.92 -17.71 -3.36
CA ILE A 251 2.09 -18.54 -2.16
C ILE A 251 2.52 -17.68 -0.96
N HIS A 252 3.41 -16.70 -1.16
CA HIS A 252 3.90 -15.81 -0.11
C HIS A 252 2.76 -15.05 0.59
N TYR A 253 1.72 -14.63 -0.13
CA TYR A 253 0.53 -14.02 0.47
C TYR A 253 -0.02 -14.85 1.63
N PHE A 254 -0.13 -16.18 1.46
CA PHE A 254 -0.68 -17.10 2.46
C PHE A 254 0.36 -17.66 3.43
N ALA A 255 1.63 -17.71 3.03
CA ALA A 255 2.68 -18.41 3.77
C ALA A 255 3.75 -17.48 4.40
N GLY A 256 3.83 -16.23 4.02
CA GLY A 256 4.79 -15.26 4.55
C GLY A 256 4.54 -14.91 6.02
N ARG A 257 3.27 -14.80 6.39
CA ARG A 257 2.86 -14.55 7.78
C ARG A 257 2.73 -15.85 8.54
N LYS A 258 3.47 -15.96 9.66
CA LYS A 258 3.58 -17.20 10.45
C LYS A 258 2.44 -17.36 11.46
N ASN A 259 1.70 -16.30 11.73
CA ASN A 259 0.63 -16.26 12.74
C ASN A 259 1.12 -16.79 14.12
N ASN A 260 2.35 -16.42 14.47
CA ASN A 260 3.07 -16.98 15.62
C ASN A 260 3.41 -15.96 16.72
N TRP A 261 3.03 -14.70 16.52
CA TRP A 261 3.25 -13.65 17.52
C TRP A 261 2.15 -13.61 18.58
N SER A 262 0.89 -13.85 18.17
CA SER A 262 -0.24 -13.98 19.09
C SER A 262 -1.18 -15.10 18.66
N THR A 263 -1.68 -15.84 19.65
CA THR A 263 -2.75 -16.83 19.44
C THR A 263 -4.13 -16.20 19.60
N LYS A 264 -4.23 -15.15 20.43
CA LYS A 264 -5.46 -14.41 20.69
C LYS A 264 -5.91 -13.56 19.50
N TYR A 265 -4.96 -12.89 18.84
CA TYR A 265 -5.24 -11.88 17.81
C TYR A 265 -4.85 -12.31 16.38
N LYS A 266 -4.57 -13.61 16.16
CA LYS A 266 -3.99 -14.14 14.92
C LYS A 266 -4.75 -13.79 13.63
N ASP A 267 -6.06 -13.58 13.73
CA ASP A 267 -6.94 -13.29 12.59
C ASP A 267 -7.32 -11.80 12.50
N GLN A 268 -6.75 -10.93 13.36
CA GLN A 268 -7.01 -9.50 13.37
C GLN A 268 -5.87 -8.73 12.69
N VAL A 269 -6.15 -7.49 12.31
CA VAL A 269 -5.16 -6.57 11.76
C VAL A 269 -5.19 -5.24 12.51
N PHE A 270 -4.06 -4.54 12.53
CA PHE A 270 -4.03 -3.15 12.98
C PHE A 270 -4.62 -2.27 11.88
N THR A 271 -5.51 -1.37 12.25
CA THR A 271 -6.11 -0.41 11.33
C THR A 271 -6.53 0.86 12.06
N TRP A 272 -6.72 1.92 11.32
CA TRP A 272 -7.10 3.25 11.82
C TRP A 272 -7.92 3.98 10.75
N PRO A 273 -8.74 4.96 11.11
CA PRO A 273 -9.46 5.78 10.12
C PRO A 273 -8.54 6.37 9.06
N GLU A 274 -7.34 6.81 9.45
CA GLU A 274 -6.30 7.32 8.55
C GLU A 274 -5.47 6.22 7.85
N GLY A 275 -5.76 4.95 8.08
CA GLY A 275 -4.95 3.85 7.60
C GLY A 275 -3.51 3.90 8.14
N ASN A 276 -2.55 3.38 7.38
CA ASN A 276 -1.14 3.31 7.78
C ASN A 276 -0.47 4.70 7.93
N ALA A 277 -1.18 5.80 7.61
CA ALA A 277 -0.70 7.13 7.94
C ALA A 277 -0.52 7.33 9.46
N ARG A 278 -1.26 6.59 10.30
CA ARG A 278 -1.05 6.52 11.74
C ARG A 278 0.39 6.17 12.10
N LEU A 279 0.94 5.16 11.42
CA LEU A 279 2.31 4.70 11.61
C LEU A 279 3.33 5.70 11.07
N THR A 280 3.08 6.26 9.88
CA THR A 280 4.03 7.23 9.29
C THR A 280 4.07 8.54 10.04
N GLN A 281 2.95 8.99 10.63
CA GLN A 281 2.92 10.16 11.50
C GLN A 281 3.78 10.00 12.76
N HIS A 282 3.95 8.77 13.27
CA HIS A 282 4.83 8.50 14.40
C HIS A 282 6.30 8.85 14.12
N PHE A 283 6.76 8.70 12.87
CA PHE A 283 8.12 9.07 12.48
C PHE A 283 8.40 10.58 12.59
N SER A 284 7.37 11.43 12.71
CA SER A 284 7.53 12.90 12.81
C SER A 284 8.50 13.31 13.91
N LYS A 285 8.59 12.54 15.01
CA LYS A 285 9.52 12.79 16.13
C LYS A 285 11.00 12.71 15.73
N TYR A 286 11.33 11.97 14.67
CA TYR A 286 12.70 11.80 14.18
C TYR A 286 13.09 12.80 13.10
N ILE A 287 12.10 13.38 12.41
CA ILE A 287 12.35 14.23 11.23
C ILE A 287 12.08 15.71 11.44
N LYS A 288 11.28 16.12 12.43
CA LYS A 288 10.96 17.54 12.77
C LYS A 288 11.46 18.56 11.74
N GLU A 289 12.51 19.34 12.08
CA GLU A 289 13.13 20.35 11.21
C GLU A 289 14.07 19.77 10.16
N LYS A 290 14.22 18.45 10.08
CA LYS A 290 15.12 17.73 9.18
C LYS A 290 14.45 17.27 7.88
N SER A 291 13.28 17.79 7.54
CA SER A 291 12.59 17.43 6.31
C SER A 291 12.13 18.67 5.54
N LEU A 292 12.28 18.60 4.21
CA LEU A 292 11.80 19.60 3.26
C LEU A 292 10.83 18.92 2.29
N THR A 293 9.54 19.23 2.43
CA THR A 293 8.48 18.81 1.49
C THR A 293 8.43 19.76 0.29
N LYS A 294 7.73 19.39 -0.79
CA LYS A 294 7.65 20.14 -2.05
C LYS A 294 9.00 20.33 -2.75
N HIS A 295 9.97 19.43 -2.48
CA HIS A 295 11.31 19.46 -3.05
C HIS A 295 11.51 18.27 -3.98
N LEU A 296 11.61 18.53 -5.28
CA LEU A 296 11.88 17.52 -6.31
C LEU A 296 13.39 17.43 -6.59
N VAL A 297 14.02 16.32 -6.26
CA VAL A 297 15.39 16.01 -6.70
C VAL A 297 15.37 15.69 -8.18
N PHE A 298 16.27 16.28 -8.99
CA PHE A 298 16.27 16.11 -10.44
C PHE A 298 17.64 15.84 -11.07
N ASP A 299 18.73 16.08 -10.36
CA ASP A 299 20.09 15.82 -10.83
C ASP A 299 21.03 15.46 -9.69
N VAL A 300 22.01 14.60 -9.97
CA VAL A 300 23.00 14.12 -8.99
C VAL A 300 24.36 13.96 -9.66
N LYS A 301 25.39 14.45 -8.99
CA LYS A 301 26.79 14.25 -9.39
C LYS A 301 27.59 13.66 -8.23
N ILE A 302 28.39 12.65 -8.53
CA ILE A 302 29.30 12.03 -7.57
C ILE A 302 30.69 12.63 -7.77
N ASN A 303 31.17 13.34 -6.77
CA ASN A 303 32.51 13.91 -6.65
C ASN A 303 33.15 13.36 -5.36
N ASP A 304 34.00 14.13 -4.68
CA ASP A 304 34.46 13.79 -3.32
C ASP A 304 33.24 13.59 -2.38
N LYS A 305 32.25 14.46 -2.49
CA LYS A 305 30.94 14.34 -1.91
C LYS A 305 29.89 14.18 -3.01
N VAL A 306 28.65 13.90 -2.64
CA VAL A 306 27.53 13.84 -3.57
C VAL A 306 26.86 15.21 -3.64
N GLU A 307 26.79 15.76 -4.84
CA GLU A 307 26.09 17.00 -5.14
C GLU A 307 24.69 16.67 -5.70
N VAL A 308 23.66 17.10 -5.03
CA VAL A 308 22.25 16.83 -5.38
C VAL A 308 21.53 18.12 -5.67
N GLN A 309 20.92 18.23 -6.86
CA GLN A 309 20.11 19.36 -7.23
C GLN A 309 18.63 19.07 -6.92
N CYS A 310 17.98 19.96 -6.18
CA CYS A 310 16.56 19.84 -5.91
C CYS A 310 15.80 21.14 -6.19
N PHE A 311 14.59 21.02 -6.70
CA PHE A 311 13.71 22.15 -7.00
C PHE A 311 12.68 22.31 -5.88
N ASP A 312 12.73 23.46 -5.20
CA ASP A 312 11.71 23.91 -4.26
C ASP A 312 10.50 24.42 -5.04
N ASN A 313 9.44 23.61 -5.10
CA ASN A 313 8.24 23.95 -5.85
C ASN A 313 7.41 25.07 -5.19
N ALA A 314 7.59 25.34 -3.88
CA ALA A 314 6.92 26.43 -3.20
C ALA A 314 7.55 27.77 -3.54
N GLN A 315 8.88 27.86 -3.47
CA GLN A 315 9.64 29.08 -3.76
C GLN A 315 10.03 29.25 -5.23
N LYS A 316 9.84 28.21 -6.05
CA LYS A 316 10.26 28.15 -7.48
C LYS A 316 11.76 28.38 -7.67
N LYS A 317 12.58 27.86 -6.76
CA LYS A 317 14.04 27.98 -6.74
C LYS A 317 14.69 26.60 -6.74
N THR A 318 15.90 26.53 -7.24
CA THR A 318 16.77 25.35 -7.13
C THR A 318 17.73 25.54 -5.96
N LYS A 319 17.96 24.45 -5.23
CA LYS A 319 18.95 24.34 -4.16
C LYS A 319 19.93 23.22 -4.49
N THR A 320 21.16 23.37 -4.07
CA THR A 320 22.19 22.33 -4.13
C THR A 320 22.38 21.76 -2.73
N ILE A 321 22.29 20.44 -2.59
CA ILE A 321 22.61 19.75 -1.35
C ILE A 321 23.92 19.02 -1.54
N ILE A 322 24.89 19.26 -0.66
CA ILE A 322 26.18 18.57 -0.62
C ILE A 322 26.14 17.57 0.53
N ALA A 323 26.21 16.28 0.22
CA ALA A 323 26.11 15.20 1.21
C ALA A 323 27.31 14.24 1.12
N GLU A 324 27.70 13.64 2.25
CA GLU A 324 28.72 12.56 2.24
C GLU A 324 28.14 11.29 1.62
N LYS A 325 26.91 10.94 2.01
CA LYS A 325 26.17 9.79 1.47
C LYS A 325 24.71 10.15 1.20
N VAL A 326 24.13 9.56 0.17
CA VAL A 326 22.74 9.79 -0.24
C VAL A 326 21.98 8.47 -0.27
N LEU A 327 20.81 8.45 0.34
CA LEU A 327 19.84 7.36 0.25
C LEU A 327 18.70 7.74 -0.68
N PHE A 328 18.55 7.04 -1.79
CA PHE A 328 17.35 7.12 -2.62
C PHE A 328 16.30 6.13 -2.11
N ALA A 329 15.31 6.67 -1.39
CA ALA A 329 14.11 5.96 -0.92
C ALA A 329 12.92 6.18 -1.88
N THR A 330 13.22 6.23 -3.17
CA THR A 330 12.30 6.52 -4.28
C THR A 330 12.12 5.30 -5.18
N PRO A 331 10.98 5.15 -5.88
CA PRO A 331 10.75 4.07 -6.83
C PRO A 331 11.81 4.04 -7.95
N GLN A 332 12.07 2.86 -8.51
CA GLN A 332 13.13 2.68 -9.51
C GLN A 332 12.88 3.49 -10.80
N PHE A 333 11.62 3.71 -11.20
CA PHE A 333 11.31 4.59 -12.33
C PHE A 333 11.67 6.06 -12.11
N VAL A 334 11.71 6.51 -10.85
CA VAL A 334 12.21 7.85 -10.46
C VAL A 334 13.73 7.86 -10.51
N ASN A 335 14.37 6.83 -9.93
CA ASN A 335 15.83 6.69 -9.92
C ASN A 335 16.40 6.67 -11.35
N GLU A 336 15.75 5.97 -12.30
CA GLU A 336 16.12 5.96 -13.72
C GLU A 336 16.12 7.37 -14.34
N ARG A 337 15.23 8.26 -13.88
CA ARG A 337 15.14 9.64 -14.41
C ARG A 337 16.16 10.60 -13.81
N ILE A 338 16.57 10.34 -12.58
CA ILE A 338 17.54 11.18 -11.87
C ILE A 338 18.96 10.71 -12.17
N LEU A 339 19.19 9.39 -12.19
CA LEU A 339 20.51 8.77 -12.32
C LEU A 339 20.68 8.15 -13.71
N ASN A 340 21.70 8.55 -14.45
CA ASN A 340 21.91 8.13 -15.84
C ASN A 340 22.29 6.64 -16.00
N ASN A 341 22.67 5.96 -14.94
CA ASN A 341 23.14 4.57 -14.95
C ASN A 341 22.14 3.56 -14.37
N ARG A 342 20.88 3.94 -14.25
CA ARG A 342 19.80 3.06 -13.76
C ARG A 342 18.85 2.65 -14.87
N ASN A 343 18.31 1.43 -14.76
CA ASN A 343 17.34 0.89 -15.68
C ASN A 343 16.16 0.33 -14.89
N ALA A 344 14.95 0.83 -15.16
CA ALA A 344 13.71 0.42 -14.50
C ALA A 344 12.73 -0.31 -15.44
N LYS A 345 13.17 -0.77 -16.61
CA LYS A 345 12.28 -1.34 -17.64
C LYS A 345 11.57 -2.62 -17.18
N SER A 346 12.22 -3.45 -16.36
CA SER A 346 11.65 -4.67 -15.80
C SER A 346 10.69 -4.41 -14.66
N PHE A 347 10.76 -3.24 -14.02
CA PHE A 347 9.93 -2.87 -12.88
C PHE A 347 8.56 -2.42 -13.37
N GLN A 348 7.54 -3.23 -13.14
CA GLN A 348 6.15 -2.93 -13.52
C GLN A 348 5.39 -2.37 -12.32
N TYR A 349 4.68 -1.25 -12.54
CA TYR A 349 3.89 -0.59 -11.50
C TYR A 349 2.42 -0.56 -11.88
N VAL A 350 1.61 -1.10 -11.01
CA VAL A 350 0.15 -1.16 -11.20
C VAL A 350 -0.48 0.17 -10.80
N PRO A 351 -1.33 0.77 -11.66
CA PRO A 351 -2.10 1.94 -11.27
C PRO A 351 -3.32 1.55 -10.43
N TRP A 352 -3.64 2.41 -9.46
CA TRP A 352 -4.78 2.24 -8.56
C TRP A 352 -5.69 3.45 -8.54
N LEU A 353 -6.97 3.19 -8.30
CA LEU A 353 -7.99 4.18 -7.98
C LEU A 353 -8.53 3.88 -6.60
N LEU A 354 -8.41 4.84 -5.70
CA LEU A 354 -9.12 4.85 -4.43
C LEU A 354 -10.26 5.85 -4.55
N THR A 355 -11.42 5.53 -3.99
CA THR A 355 -12.54 6.46 -4.01
C THR A 355 -13.15 6.56 -2.63
N THR A 356 -12.92 7.70 -1.96
CA THR A 356 -13.58 8.01 -0.70
C THR A 356 -14.98 8.53 -0.97
N ILE A 357 -15.98 7.93 -0.34
CA ILE A 357 -17.40 8.22 -0.55
C ILE A 357 -18.01 8.61 0.80
N ILE A 358 -18.61 9.80 0.86
CA ILE A 358 -19.42 10.23 1.99
C ILE A 358 -20.87 9.86 1.69
N LEU A 359 -21.45 9.07 2.59
CA LEU A 359 -22.81 8.54 2.50
C LEU A 359 -23.70 9.12 3.60
N LYS A 360 -25.00 9.25 3.30
CA LYS A 360 -25.99 9.60 4.32
C LYS A 360 -25.99 8.56 5.45
N ASN A 361 -26.38 8.99 6.64
CA ASN A 361 -26.46 8.13 7.84
C ASN A 361 -27.26 6.86 7.62
N GLU A 362 -28.33 6.92 6.84
CA GLU A 362 -29.25 5.82 6.58
C GLU A 362 -28.67 4.70 5.70
N PHE A 363 -27.48 4.88 5.13
CA PHE A 363 -26.83 3.83 4.35
C PHE A 363 -26.49 2.62 5.23
N GLY A 364 -26.82 1.43 4.73
CA GLY A 364 -26.69 0.16 5.44
C GLY A 364 -27.96 -0.26 6.20
N GLY A 365 -28.84 0.69 6.54
CA GLY A 365 -30.06 0.39 7.30
C GLY A 365 -29.74 -0.28 8.63
N ASP A 366 -30.39 -1.44 8.90
CA ASP A 366 -30.15 -2.26 10.09
C ASP A 366 -28.93 -3.21 9.95
N GLU A 367 -28.30 -3.27 8.77
CA GLU A 367 -27.09 -4.08 8.56
C GLU A 367 -25.84 -3.28 8.98
N GLU A 368 -25.08 -3.84 9.91
CA GLU A 368 -23.78 -3.29 10.27
C GLU A 368 -22.77 -3.46 9.13
N LEU A 369 -22.03 -2.40 8.83
CA LEU A 369 -20.89 -2.48 7.90
C LEU A 369 -19.73 -3.17 8.59
N ALA A 370 -19.16 -4.19 7.94
CA ALA A 370 -17.86 -4.72 8.36
C ALA A 370 -16.77 -3.70 8.11
N TRP A 371 -15.61 -3.92 8.70
CA TRP A 371 -14.43 -3.12 8.36
C TRP A 371 -14.09 -3.29 6.88
N ASP A 372 -13.97 -4.51 6.36
CA ASP A 372 -13.78 -4.82 4.95
C ASP A 372 -15.03 -5.45 4.32
N ASN A 373 -15.44 -4.95 3.16
CA ASN A 373 -16.69 -5.31 2.49
C ASN A 373 -16.40 -5.69 1.03
N VAL A 374 -16.18 -6.96 0.79
CA VAL A 374 -15.78 -7.53 -0.50
C VAL A 374 -17.00 -7.92 -1.33
N ILE A 375 -16.92 -7.74 -2.64
CA ILE A 375 -18.03 -8.07 -3.56
C ILE A 375 -17.53 -9.10 -4.58
N TYR A 376 -18.06 -10.32 -4.52
CA TYR A 376 -17.70 -11.40 -5.45
C TYR A 376 -17.94 -11.00 -6.91
N GLY A 377 -16.97 -11.33 -7.77
CA GLY A 377 -17.05 -11.02 -9.19
C GLY A 377 -17.00 -9.51 -9.52
N SER A 378 -16.63 -8.67 -8.55
CA SER A 378 -16.33 -7.25 -8.78
C SER A 378 -15.00 -7.07 -9.48
N SER A 379 -14.90 -6.04 -10.31
CA SER A 379 -13.63 -5.62 -10.89
C SER A 379 -12.75 -4.82 -9.93
N GLY A 380 -13.36 -4.27 -8.87
CA GLY A 380 -12.69 -3.67 -7.71
C GLY A 380 -12.43 -4.68 -6.60
N LEU A 381 -11.92 -4.19 -5.48
CA LEU A 381 -11.59 -4.98 -4.29
C LEU A 381 -12.64 -4.82 -3.18
N GLY A 382 -13.73 -4.10 -3.44
CA GLY A 382 -14.70 -3.76 -2.41
C GLY A 382 -14.40 -2.42 -1.76
N TYR A 383 -14.79 -2.25 -0.51
CA TYR A 383 -14.61 -1.00 0.21
C TYR A 383 -14.38 -1.22 1.71
N ILE A 384 -13.57 -0.34 2.28
CA ILE A 384 -13.32 -0.26 3.72
C ILE A 384 -14.31 0.73 4.36
N TYR A 385 -14.82 0.42 5.53
CA TYR A 385 -15.55 1.36 6.37
C TYR A 385 -14.55 2.13 7.25
N ASP A 386 -14.22 3.36 6.86
CA ASP A 386 -13.15 4.17 7.47
C ASP A 386 -13.40 4.53 8.94
N GLN A 387 -14.67 4.45 9.38
CA GLN A 387 -15.07 4.80 10.75
C GLN A 387 -15.27 3.56 11.65
N HIS A 388 -14.84 2.38 11.22
CA HIS A 388 -15.05 1.10 11.93
C HIS A 388 -14.69 1.17 13.43
N GLN A 389 -13.57 1.83 13.76
CA GLN A 389 -13.09 1.96 15.15
C GLN A 389 -13.64 3.18 15.89
N ASN A 390 -14.50 3.97 15.26
CA ASN A 390 -15.01 5.18 15.87
C ASN A 390 -16.25 4.92 16.71
N ILE A 391 -16.06 4.41 17.91
CA ILE A 391 -17.10 4.03 18.87
C ILE A 391 -18.09 5.19 19.17
N ASN A 392 -17.65 6.45 19.01
CA ASN A 392 -18.46 7.63 19.29
C ASN A 392 -19.33 8.09 18.12
N GLN A 393 -19.20 7.50 16.93
CA GLN A 393 -19.93 7.88 15.71
C GLN A 393 -20.95 6.84 15.26
N VAL A 394 -21.80 6.39 16.18
CA VAL A 394 -22.92 5.50 15.84
C VAL A 394 -23.97 6.22 14.97
N LEU A 395 -24.07 7.55 15.07
CA LEU A 395 -25.02 8.38 14.34
C LEU A 395 -24.24 9.42 13.51
N GLY A 396 -24.57 9.56 12.23
CA GLY A 396 -24.01 10.53 11.30
C GLY A 396 -23.68 9.93 9.93
N GLU A 397 -23.14 10.78 9.08
CA GLU A 397 -22.67 10.39 7.75
C GLU A 397 -21.58 9.34 7.83
N LYS A 398 -21.65 8.35 6.93
CA LYS A 398 -20.68 7.26 6.83
C LYS A 398 -19.63 7.58 5.79
N VAL A 399 -18.39 7.21 6.07
CA VAL A 399 -17.26 7.36 5.14
C VAL A 399 -16.74 5.97 4.81
N ILE A 400 -16.71 5.67 3.51
CA ILE A 400 -16.14 4.44 2.98
C ILE A 400 -15.08 4.75 1.94
N THR A 401 -14.04 3.92 1.84
CA THR A 401 -13.04 4.01 0.78
C THR A 401 -13.09 2.76 -0.08
N TYR A 402 -13.49 2.93 -1.36
CA TYR A 402 -13.49 1.88 -2.38
C TYR A 402 -12.10 1.76 -3.00
N TYR A 403 -11.65 0.54 -3.27
CA TYR A 403 -10.34 0.20 -3.82
C TYR A 403 -10.46 -0.51 -5.16
N LYS A 404 -9.62 -0.08 -6.13
CA LYS A 404 -9.52 -0.74 -7.42
C LYS A 404 -8.10 -0.71 -7.96
N SER A 405 -7.51 -1.89 -8.14
CA SER A 405 -6.33 -2.07 -8.95
C SER A 405 -6.70 -2.20 -10.44
N PHE A 406 -5.83 -1.75 -11.33
CA PHE A 406 -6.00 -1.96 -12.77
C PHE A 406 -5.12 -3.14 -13.21
N SER A 407 -5.52 -4.34 -12.78
CA SER A 407 -4.83 -5.60 -13.09
C SER A 407 -4.84 -5.88 -14.60
N THR A 408 -3.67 -5.81 -15.24
CA THR A 408 -3.49 -6.03 -16.67
C THR A 408 -2.00 -6.23 -16.99
N ASN A 409 -1.72 -6.87 -18.12
CA ASN A 409 -0.36 -7.02 -18.65
C ASN A 409 0.27 -5.70 -19.16
N ASP A 410 -0.55 -4.69 -19.47
CA ASP A 410 -0.08 -3.36 -19.92
C ASP A 410 -0.42 -2.28 -18.89
N CYS A 411 0.31 -2.28 -17.77
CA CYS A 411 0.17 -1.28 -16.71
C CYS A 411 0.38 0.16 -17.24
N LYS A 412 1.20 0.36 -18.28
CA LYS A 412 1.42 1.67 -18.87
C LYS A 412 0.18 2.20 -19.59
N LYS A 413 -0.51 1.34 -20.36
CA LYS A 413 -1.78 1.67 -21.01
C LYS A 413 -2.89 1.91 -19.99
N ALA A 414 -2.97 1.06 -18.96
CA ALA A 414 -3.92 1.21 -17.86
C ALA A 414 -3.75 2.55 -17.13
N ARG A 415 -2.51 2.96 -16.85
CA ARG A 415 -2.17 4.25 -16.24
C ARG A 415 -2.62 5.42 -17.11
N LYS A 416 -2.34 5.39 -18.42
CA LYS A 416 -2.81 6.42 -19.35
C LYS A 416 -4.33 6.52 -19.34
N LYS A 417 -5.03 5.38 -19.35
CA LYS A 417 -6.49 5.32 -19.27
C LYS A 417 -6.99 5.95 -17.97
N LEU A 418 -6.44 5.56 -16.80
CA LEU A 418 -6.84 6.11 -15.50
C LEU A 418 -6.70 7.64 -15.46
N TYR A 419 -5.57 8.17 -15.93
CA TYR A 419 -5.35 9.62 -15.92
C TYR A 419 -6.22 10.40 -16.91
N SER A 420 -6.67 9.78 -18.01
CA SER A 420 -7.58 10.40 -18.97
C SER A 420 -9.04 10.43 -18.53
N MET A 421 -9.44 9.57 -17.57
CA MET A 421 -10.83 9.49 -17.10
C MET A 421 -11.22 10.73 -16.30
N LYS A 422 -12.43 11.24 -16.60
CA LYS A 422 -13.05 12.37 -15.90
C LYS A 422 -13.95 11.87 -14.77
N GLU A 423 -14.44 12.80 -13.95
CA GLU A 423 -15.25 12.50 -12.77
C GLU A 423 -16.47 11.60 -13.08
N ALA A 424 -17.19 11.88 -14.15
CA ALA A 424 -18.37 11.11 -14.56
C ALA A 424 -18.03 9.64 -14.91
N GLU A 425 -16.91 9.43 -15.60
CA GLU A 425 -16.44 8.08 -15.99
C GLU A 425 -15.95 7.30 -14.76
N LEU A 426 -15.24 7.99 -13.83
CA LEU A 426 -14.80 7.41 -12.56
C LEU A 426 -15.98 7.04 -11.68
N LYS A 427 -16.98 7.94 -11.57
CA LYS A 427 -18.23 7.66 -10.85
C LYS A 427 -18.92 6.41 -11.41
N THR A 428 -19.09 6.32 -12.73
CA THR A 428 -19.71 5.16 -13.37
C THR A 428 -18.95 3.88 -13.05
N LEU A 429 -17.62 3.89 -13.19
CA LEU A 429 -16.75 2.75 -12.89
C LEU A 429 -16.92 2.22 -11.47
N VAL A 430 -16.97 3.11 -10.48
CA VAL A 430 -17.12 2.74 -9.06
C VAL A 430 -18.53 2.23 -8.78
N LEU A 431 -19.55 2.90 -9.32
CA LEU A 431 -20.95 2.52 -9.09
C LEU A 431 -21.33 1.19 -9.77
N GLU A 432 -20.72 0.84 -10.90
CA GLU A 432 -20.92 -0.48 -11.55
C GLU A 432 -20.56 -1.64 -10.60
N ASP A 433 -19.51 -1.47 -9.80
CA ASP A 433 -19.11 -2.49 -8.82
C ASP A 433 -19.97 -2.42 -7.55
N LEU A 434 -20.14 -1.25 -6.95
CA LEU A 434 -20.87 -1.11 -5.69
C LEU A 434 -22.37 -1.45 -5.80
N LYS A 435 -23.01 -1.17 -6.92
CA LYS A 435 -24.44 -1.50 -7.17
C LYS A 435 -24.70 -3.00 -7.22
N LYS A 436 -23.71 -3.86 -7.37
CA LYS A 436 -23.90 -5.32 -7.27
C LYS A 436 -24.38 -5.72 -5.87
N ALA A 437 -23.83 -5.11 -4.82
CA ALA A 437 -24.20 -5.37 -3.44
C ALA A 437 -25.19 -4.33 -2.88
N HIS A 438 -25.14 -3.11 -3.39
CA HIS A 438 -25.95 -1.97 -2.93
C HIS A 438 -26.65 -1.28 -4.10
N PRO A 439 -27.74 -1.85 -4.65
CA PRO A 439 -28.40 -1.33 -5.86
C PRO A 439 -28.81 0.15 -5.77
N LEU A 440 -29.15 0.63 -4.58
CA LEU A 440 -29.64 1.99 -4.31
C LEU A 440 -28.55 2.92 -3.74
N ILE A 441 -27.27 2.52 -3.72
CA ILE A 441 -26.20 3.31 -3.08
C ILE A 441 -26.16 4.76 -3.57
N GLU A 442 -26.47 5.00 -4.85
CA GLU A 442 -26.40 6.33 -5.47
C GLU A 442 -27.34 7.34 -4.79
N ASP A 443 -28.45 6.90 -4.21
CA ASP A 443 -29.39 7.75 -3.48
C ASP A 443 -28.84 8.23 -2.13
N PHE A 444 -27.81 7.55 -1.62
CA PHE A 444 -27.17 7.87 -0.35
C PHE A 444 -25.91 8.69 -0.51
N ILE A 445 -25.32 8.82 -1.69
CA ILE A 445 -24.04 9.51 -1.91
C ILE A 445 -24.21 11.03 -1.72
N LEU A 446 -23.33 11.60 -0.90
CA LEU A 446 -23.21 13.06 -0.68
C LEU A 446 -22.00 13.64 -1.41
N GLU A 447 -20.88 12.92 -1.41
CA GLU A 447 -19.61 13.34 -2.04
C GLU A 447 -18.81 12.10 -2.49
N MET A 448 -18.04 12.24 -3.58
CA MET A 448 -17.04 11.25 -4.01
C MET A 448 -15.72 11.96 -4.32
N GLN A 449 -14.64 11.48 -3.70
CA GLN A 449 -13.28 11.90 -4.00
C GLN A 449 -12.51 10.75 -4.64
N PHE A 450 -12.06 10.96 -5.87
CA PHE A 450 -11.28 9.99 -6.66
C PHE A 450 -9.79 10.28 -6.52
N HIS A 451 -9.04 9.41 -5.88
CA HIS A 451 -7.60 9.51 -5.72
C HIS A 451 -6.89 8.58 -6.70
N LYS A 452 -6.15 9.15 -7.66
CA LYS A 452 -5.44 8.42 -8.72
C LYS A 452 -3.99 8.23 -8.36
N ILE A 453 -3.52 6.98 -8.32
CA ILE A 453 -2.11 6.64 -8.12
C ILE A 453 -1.60 5.89 -9.34
N GLY A 454 -0.75 6.53 -10.13
CA GLY A 454 -0.29 5.99 -11.42
C GLY A 454 0.73 4.86 -11.29
N HIS A 455 1.55 4.88 -10.25
CA HIS A 455 2.60 3.90 -9.97
C HIS A 455 2.46 3.46 -8.50
N ALA A 456 1.33 2.85 -8.16
CA ALA A 456 0.99 2.59 -6.77
C ALA A 456 1.83 1.45 -6.18
N MET A 457 1.93 0.33 -6.88
CA MET A 457 2.57 -0.88 -6.35
C MET A 457 3.46 -1.53 -7.40
N ILE A 458 4.63 -1.98 -6.97
CA ILE A 458 5.46 -2.89 -7.77
C ILE A 458 4.74 -4.23 -7.92
N ALA A 459 4.78 -4.80 -9.13
CA ALA A 459 4.17 -6.08 -9.44
C ALA A 459 5.19 -7.22 -9.34
N PRO A 460 4.95 -8.25 -8.52
CA PRO A 460 5.83 -9.42 -8.37
C PRO A 460 5.63 -10.42 -9.53
N VAL A 461 5.85 -9.96 -10.76
CA VAL A 461 5.83 -10.83 -11.94
C VAL A 461 7.01 -11.81 -11.91
N PRO A 462 6.97 -12.92 -12.66
CA PRO A 462 8.10 -13.86 -12.74
C PRO A 462 9.45 -13.16 -13.01
N ASN A 463 10.48 -13.55 -12.28
CA ASN A 463 11.84 -12.97 -12.28
C ASN A 463 11.96 -11.52 -11.74
N GLN A 464 10.93 -11.00 -11.02
CA GLN A 464 11.00 -9.65 -10.46
C GLN A 464 11.64 -9.64 -9.05
N ILE A 465 11.27 -10.58 -8.17
CA ILE A 465 11.66 -10.53 -6.74
C ILE A 465 13.14 -10.84 -6.57
N PHE A 466 13.62 -11.92 -7.21
CA PHE A 466 14.99 -12.40 -7.09
C PHE A 466 15.79 -12.30 -8.39
N GLY A 467 15.23 -11.61 -9.39
CA GLY A 467 15.84 -11.40 -10.68
C GLY A 467 17.08 -10.50 -10.65
N GLU A 468 17.83 -10.57 -11.74
CA GLU A 468 19.10 -9.85 -11.89
C GLU A 468 18.90 -8.32 -11.82
N ASP A 469 17.83 -7.79 -12.44
CA ASP A 469 17.55 -6.35 -12.43
C ASP A 469 17.29 -5.84 -11.00
N THR A 470 16.56 -6.60 -10.18
CA THR A 470 16.34 -6.26 -8.77
C THR A 470 17.62 -6.39 -7.95
N ARG A 471 18.49 -7.37 -8.25
CA ARG A 471 19.81 -7.48 -7.64
C ARG A 471 20.68 -6.27 -7.94
N LEU A 472 20.78 -5.90 -9.21
CA LEU A 472 21.57 -4.73 -9.66
C LEU A 472 21.01 -3.40 -9.10
N ALA A 473 19.66 -3.30 -8.98
CA ALA A 473 19.03 -2.10 -8.43
C ALA A 473 19.35 -1.85 -6.94
N LYS A 474 19.80 -2.87 -6.22
CA LYS A 474 20.23 -2.76 -4.80
C LYS A 474 21.68 -2.28 -4.65
N GLU A 475 22.49 -2.37 -5.69
CA GLU A 475 23.91 -2.03 -5.62
C GLU A 475 24.10 -0.53 -5.41
N SER A 476 24.94 -0.17 -4.45
CA SER A 476 25.33 1.22 -4.22
C SER A 476 26.21 1.75 -5.37
N LEU A 477 26.22 3.05 -5.56
CA LEU A 477 27.10 3.73 -6.49
C LEU A 477 28.27 4.35 -5.72
N ASP A 478 29.47 3.91 -6.01
CA ASP A 478 30.75 4.39 -5.44
C ASP A 478 30.78 4.42 -3.90
N GLY A 479 29.96 3.60 -3.23
CA GLY A 479 29.81 3.61 -1.78
C GLY A 479 29.24 4.92 -1.21
N LYS A 480 28.65 5.77 -2.06
CA LYS A 480 28.11 7.08 -1.70
C LYS A 480 26.62 7.22 -1.94
N ILE A 481 26.07 6.55 -2.96
CA ILE A 481 24.62 6.52 -3.22
C ILE A 481 24.08 5.13 -2.93
N PHE A 482 23.04 5.08 -2.13
CA PHE A 482 22.38 3.86 -1.67
C PHE A 482 20.89 3.89 -2.03
N PHE A 483 20.24 2.72 -2.04
CA PHE A 483 18.85 2.57 -2.48
C PHE A 483 18.04 1.78 -1.47
N ALA A 484 16.86 2.31 -1.12
CA ALA A 484 15.90 1.66 -0.23
C ALA A 484 14.47 1.93 -0.69
N HIS A 485 13.77 0.93 -1.15
CA HIS A 485 12.36 1.01 -1.52
C HIS A 485 11.76 -0.39 -1.55
N SER A 486 10.45 -0.54 -1.33
CA SER A 486 9.76 -1.83 -1.47
C SER A 486 9.92 -2.45 -2.86
N ASP A 487 10.17 -1.68 -3.91
CA ASP A 487 10.52 -2.17 -5.25
C ASP A 487 11.67 -3.18 -5.22
N LEU A 488 12.64 -2.96 -4.34
CA LEU A 488 13.82 -3.80 -4.19
C LEU A 488 13.52 -5.14 -3.50
N SER A 489 12.36 -5.28 -2.92
CA SER A 489 11.83 -6.55 -2.43
C SER A 489 10.88 -7.20 -3.45
N GLY A 490 10.40 -6.43 -4.44
CA GLY A 490 9.40 -6.86 -5.41
C GLY A 490 7.98 -6.96 -4.84
N ILE A 491 7.78 -6.60 -3.56
CA ILE A 491 6.51 -6.65 -2.85
C ILE A 491 6.27 -5.32 -2.14
N SER A 492 5.09 -4.73 -2.34
CA SER A 492 4.74 -3.37 -1.90
C SER A 492 3.94 -3.38 -0.60
N ILE A 493 4.47 -3.98 0.46
CA ILE A 493 3.88 -3.95 1.80
C ILE A 493 4.68 -3.03 2.73
N PHE A 494 4.06 -2.60 3.84
CA PHE A 494 4.65 -1.68 4.81
C PHE A 494 5.96 -2.21 5.37
N GLU A 495 6.00 -3.49 5.76
CA GLU A 495 7.16 -4.14 6.36
C GLU A 495 8.35 -4.15 5.41
N GLU A 496 8.14 -4.44 4.12
CA GLU A 496 9.23 -4.44 3.14
C GLU A 496 9.85 -3.05 3.00
N ALA A 497 9.02 -2.01 2.90
CA ALA A 497 9.50 -0.64 2.85
C ALA A 497 10.26 -0.26 4.14
N PHE A 498 9.74 -0.65 5.30
CA PHE A 498 10.36 -0.42 6.61
C PHE A 498 11.73 -1.06 6.73
N TYR A 499 11.84 -2.34 6.40
CA TYR A 499 13.11 -3.08 6.47
C TYR A 499 14.12 -2.62 5.41
N GLN A 500 13.69 -2.24 4.21
CA GLN A 500 14.58 -1.67 3.20
C GLN A 500 15.27 -0.41 3.73
N GLY A 501 14.53 0.50 4.37
CA GLY A 501 15.09 1.71 4.97
C GLY A 501 16.12 1.41 6.05
N ILE A 502 15.80 0.56 7.02
CA ILE A 502 16.72 0.18 8.12
C ILE A 502 17.99 -0.48 7.58
N ARG A 503 17.84 -1.47 6.68
CA ARG A 503 18.99 -2.22 6.14
C ARG A 503 19.94 -1.33 5.38
N THR A 504 19.40 -0.41 4.58
CA THR A 504 20.24 0.50 3.82
C THR A 504 20.89 1.55 4.72
N ALA A 505 20.17 2.07 5.72
CA ALA A 505 20.77 2.97 6.71
C ALA A 505 21.91 2.28 7.50
N LYS A 506 21.78 1.00 7.85
CA LYS A 506 22.89 0.20 8.44
C LYS A 506 24.13 0.14 7.54
N GLN A 507 23.97 0.06 6.21
CA GLN A 507 25.08 0.05 5.26
C GLN A 507 25.74 1.43 5.09
N MET A 508 25.03 2.49 5.41
CA MET A 508 25.53 3.86 5.30
C MET A 508 26.36 4.29 6.53
N LEU A 509 26.16 3.68 7.68
CA LEU A 509 27.02 3.88 8.87
C LEU A 509 28.37 3.18 8.68
#